data_df199b1a3091308aaf0f6d6837fce23c
#
_entry.id   df199b1a3091308aaf0f6d6837fce23c
#
_cell.length_a   1.000
_cell.length_b   1.000
_cell.length_c   1.000
_cell.angle_alpha   90.00
_cell.angle_beta   90.00
_cell.angle_gamma   90.00
#
_symmetry.space_group_name_H-M   'P 1'
#
loop_
_entity.id
_entity.type
_entity.pdbx_description
1 polymer ?
#
loop_
_entity_poly.entity_id
_entity_poly.type
_entity_poly.pdbx_seq_one_letter_code
_entity_poly.pdbx_strand_id
1 'polypeptide(L)'
;MVKHQPLQVYEKQVFVSFVTGIYGCRWKRYQRSQDDSSRWECAWFIILCSSFLLLLFWAYFWLVAQNDFNDFNWLVYNRSGEWRDETIPILASTTVGFSYITFLLILALFHISLGQQLNLYWVHKIGVLATLLTTISGVVSVDDIWGNEWDILLVSLQSTAPFLHIGALATVTAISWLVAGYVVRRERSNIQMMVLAMYIVILLALCLAPLTFTCPCIMDRHSLKPPPGVIGRRGAPMLAPENTMVSFNRALQHGASSLEADVTISVDGVPFLMRDRTLRRTTDVSKVFPGRQYEDASFFNWTEIRSLNAGQWFLESDPYWTVETLTAKERSRIGNQTVCGLMEMLRLAARTNSSALLNIRKPPPEHPRYRSWFMDTLWAVQKAGISQKRVRTVTWTPDTDRGRVRGLQQTTNEKLSVEEMRQRGITSLTLHYSKASYKDIQEYVANNVSLTVYPVNEPWLYSILWCSGVPSVSSDAPQVLRKVPYPIWLMSQNAYNFIWITSDLVSLAVVIGIFCFQKWKMSGLQNYNPEQIMLSAVTRRTSRDVNIMKEKLIFSELNNGLGSTEELSLYPENGYAIYSHGGLGR
;
A
#
# COMPACT_ATOMS: atom_id res chain seq x y z
N MET A 1 9.28 44.74 11.38
CA MET A 1 7.95 44.32 11.88
C MET A 1 6.95 44.46 10.74
N VAL A 2 6.66 43.40 10.01
CA VAL A 2 5.59 43.43 9.00
C VAL A 2 4.27 43.36 9.79
N LYS A 3 3.55 44.48 9.86
CA LYS A 3 2.17 44.47 10.34
C LYS A 3 1.36 43.58 9.39
N HIS A 4 1.01 42.39 9.84
CA HIS A 4 0.01 41.61 9.14
C HIS A 4 -1.23 42.46 8.95
N GLN A 5 -1.64 42.66 7.69
CA GLN A 5 -2.92 43.29 7.41
C GLN A 5 -4.02 42.50 8.13
N PRO A 6 -4.92 43.18 8.82
CA PRO A 6 -5.98 42.49 9.53
C PRO A 6 -6.84 41.71 8.55
N LEU A 7 -7.26 40.52 8.97
CA LEU A 7 -8.09 39.51 8.32
C LEU A 7 -9.45 40.02 7.76
N GLN A 8 -9.68 41.32 7.65
CA GLN A 8 -10.94 41.91 7.22
C GLN A 8 -11.42 41.52 5.81
N VAL A 9 -10.51 41.06 4.94
CA VAL A 9 -10.86 40.60 3.57
C VAL A 9 -11.58 39.25 3.56
N TYR A 10 -11.43 38.44 4.61
CA TYR A 10 -11.98 37.08 4.66
C TYR A 10 -13.27 36.94 5.49
N GLU A 11 -13.83 38.04 5.95
CA GLU A 11 -14.97 38.09 6.88
C GLU A 11 -16.26 37.43 6.36
N LYS A 12 -16.39 37.22 5.08
CA LYS A 12 -17.61 36.67 4.44
C LYS A 12 -17.46 35.30 3.81
N GLN A 13 -16.31 34.64 3.92
CA GLN A 13 -16.14 33.34 3.29
C GLN A 13 -16.52 32.18 4.25
N VAL A 14 -17.71 31.65 4.07
CA VAL A 14 -18.24 30.47 4.79
C VAL A 14 -17.24 29.31 4.76
N PHE A 15 -16.53 29.14 3.65
CA PHE A 15 -15.51 28.11 3.47
C PHE A 15 -14.33 28.24 4.45
N VAL A 16 -13.79 29.45 4.63
CA VAL A 16 -12.66 29.66 5.56
C VAL A 16 -13.07 29.39 7.00
N SER A 17 -14.29 29.81 7.37
CA SER A 17 -14.85 29.54 8.70
C SER A 17 -15.06 28.03 8.93
N PHE A 18 -15.49 27.30 7.91
CA PHE A 18 -15.67 25.86 7.96
C PHE A 18 -14.34 25.12 8.15
N VAL A 19 -13.34 25.46 7.35
CA VAL A 19 -12.00 24.84 7.42
C VAL A 19 -11.35 25.08 8.79
N THR A 20 -11.41 26.33 9.30
CA THR A 20 -10.90 26.66 10.65
C THR A 20 -11.70 26.03 11.77
N GLY A 21 -13.02 25.89 11.58
CA GLY A 21 -13.91 25.23 12.53
C GLY A 21 -13.58 23.75 12.71
N ILE A 22 -13.35 23.04 11.63
CA ILE A 22 -13.02 21.59 11.69
C ILE A 22 -11.60 21.38 12.25
N TYR A 23 -10.60 22.05 11.71
CA TYR A 23 -9.20 21.80 12.09
C TYR A 23 -8.90 22.22 13.54
N GLY A 24 -9.39 23.41 13.95
CA GLY A 24 -9.09 24.01 15.25
C GLY A 24 -10.26 24.00 16.23
N CYS A 25 -11.43 23.47 15.87
CA CYS A 25 -12.69 23.56 16.62
C CYS A 25 -13.05 25.02 17.00
N ARG A 26 -12.71 25.99 16.15
CA ARG A 26 -12.93 27.42 16.37
C ARG A 26 -13.87 27.98 15.30
N TRP A 27 -15.16 27.97 15.59
CA TRP A 27 -16.24 28.46 14.70
C TRP A 27 -16.42 29.97 14.71
N LYS A 28 -15.82 30.66 15.72
CA LYS A 28 -15.78 32.13 15.81
C LYS A 28 -14.42 32.61 15.32
N ARG A 29 -14.39 33.86 14.78
CA ARG A 29 -13.17 34.53 14.31
C ARG A 29 -11.96 34.26 15.20
N TYR A 30 -10.91 33.74 14.61
CA TYR A 30 -9.63 33.62 15.29
C TYR A 30 -8.96 34.97 15.37
N GLN A 31 -8.94 35.57 16.55
CA GLN A 31 -8.03 36.68 16.87
C GLN A 31 -6.80 36.06 17.53
N ARG A 32 -5.62 36.39 16.98
CA ARG A 32 -4.33 35.94 17.50
C ARG A 32 -4.17 36.39 18.95
N SER A 33 -4.13 35.44 19.89
CA SER A 33 -3.62 35.68 21.23
C SER A 33 -2.08 35.77 21.18
N GLN A 34 -1.47 36.67 21.94
CA GLN A 34 -0.01 36.74 22.04
C GLN A 34 0.63 35.49 22.67
N ASP A 35 -0.16 34.69 23.37
CA ASP A 35 0.26 33.48 24.06
C ASP A 35 0.20 32.19 23.21
N ASP A 36 -0.30 32.25 21.97
CA ASP A 36 -0.35 31.09 21.09
C ASP A 36 1.07 30.76 20.58
N SER A 37 1.69 29.78 21.21
CA SER A 37 3.04 29.32 20.93
C SER A 37 3.13 28.66 19.55
N SER A 38 3.65 29.37 18.55
CA SER A 38 3.82 28.88 17.18
C SER A 38 4.80 27.70 17.06
N ARG A 39 5.69 27.47 18.05
CA ARG A 39 6.70 26.41 18.02
C ARG A 39 6.08 25.03 18.20
N TRP A 40 5.15 24.86 19.13
CA TRP A 40 4.48 23.58 19.37
C TRP A 40 3.55 23.19 18.22
N GLU A 41 2.89 24.14 17.58
CA GLU A 41 2.03 23.86 16.43
C GLU A 41 2.83 23.46 15.18
N CYS A 42 4.04 23.99 15.01
CA CYS A 42 4.96 23.53 13.98
C CYS A 42 5.40 22.06 14.21
N ALA A 43 5.67 21.68 15.46
CA ALA A 43 5.99 20.30 15.82
C ALA A 43 4.80 19.36 15.50
N TRP A 44 3.57 19.77 15.81
CA TRP A 44 2.38 18.98 15.47
C TRP A 44 2.17 18.83 13.95
N PHE A 45 2.50 19.84 13.17
CA PHE A 45 2.47 19.74 11.70
C PHE A 45 3.51 18.73 11.18
N ILE A 46 4.72 18.72 11.76
CA ILE A 46 5.75 17.73 11.43
C ILE A 46 5.27 16.32 11.79
N ILE A 47 4.68 16.12 12.99
CA ILE A 47 4.12 14.83 13.40
C ILE A 47 3.01 14.39 12.42
N LEU A 48 2.14 15.29 11.99
CA LEU A 48 1.08 14.99 11.02
C LEU A 48 1.65 14.56 9.66
N CYS A 49 2.67 15.27 9.16
CA CYS A 49 3.36 14.90 7.92
C CYS A 49 4.06 13.54 8.04
N SER A 50 4.75 13.28 9.16
CA SER A 50 5.40 12.01 9.41
C SER A 50 4.41 10.85 9.52
N SER A 51 3.27 11.08 10.18
CA SER A 51 2.17 10.11 10.27
C SER A 51 1.58 9.81 8.89
N PHE A 52 1.41 10.82 8.04
CA PHE A 52 0.95 10.64 6.66
C PHE A 52 1.92 9.78 5.84
N LEU A 53 3.23 10.07 5.90
CA LEU A 53 4.23 9.30 5.17
C LEU A 53 4.31 7.84 5.65
N LEU A 54 4.24 7.62 6.96
CA LEU A 54 4.23 6.28 7.52
C LEU A 54 2.98 5.50 7.10
N LEU A 55 1.79 6.13 7.14
CA LEU A 55 0.55 5.50 6.68
C LEU A 55 0.54 5.26 5.18
N LEU A 56 1.12 6.16 4.38
CA LEU A 56 1.27 5.96 2.94
C LEU A 56 2.13 4.73 2.65
N PHE A 57 3.27 4.61 3.35
CA PHE A 57 4.14 3.43 3.28
C PHE A 57 3.39 2.15 3.72
N TRP A 58 2.66 2.20 4.82
CA TRP A 58 1.87 1.10 5.36
C TRP A 58 0.74 0.66 4.42
N ALA A 59 -0.01 1.63 3.87
CA ALA A 59 -1.05 1.35 2.89
C ALA A 59 -0.47 0.76 1.60
N TYR A 60 0.67 1.27 1.13
CA TYR A 60 1.36 0.73 -0.04
C TYR A 60 1.84 -0.71 0.20
N PHE A 61 2.41 -1.00 1.38
CA PHE A 61 2.78 -2.37 1.74
C PHE A 61 1.59 -3.32 1.63
N TRP A 62 0.46 -3.01 2.26
CA TRP A 62 -0.73 -3.87 2.19
C TRP A 62 -1.32 -3.99 0.78
N LEU A 63 -1.20 -2.96 -0.04
CA LEU A 63 -1.64 -3.01 -1.44
C LEU A 63 -0.82 -4.03 -2.25
N VAL A 64 0.48 -4.08 -2.05
CA VAL A 64 1.34 -5.01 -2.79
C VAL A 64 1.40 -6.41 -2.16
N ALA A 65 1.28 -6.51 -0.84
CA ALA A 65 1.22 -7.76 -0.09
C ALA A 65 -0.09 -8.55 -0.35
N GLN A 66 -1.08 -7.96 -1.05
CA GLN A 66 -2.27 -8.66 -1.51
C GLN A 66 -1.95 -9.93 -2.29
N ASN A 67 -0.77 -9.99 -2.89
CA ASN A 67 -0.29 -11.18 -3.59
C ASN A 67 -0.36 -12.46 -2.72
N ASP A 68 -0.18 -12.38 -1.41
CA ASP A 68 -0.17 -13.55 -0.53
C ASP A 68 -0.82 -13.35 0.85
N PHE A 69 -1.94 -12.63 0.93
CA PHE A 69 -2.70 -12.43 2.18
C PHE A 69 -3.03 -13.74 2.91
N ASN A 70 -3.26 -14.81 2.14
CA ASN A 70 -3.57 -16.10 2.72
C ASN A 70 -2.38 -16.72 3.48
N ASP A 71 -1.13 -16.43 3.09
CA ASP A 71 0.04 -16.86 3.86
C ASP A 71 0.16 -16.09 5.18
N PHE A 72 -0.13 -14.79 5.19
CA PHE A 72 -0.22 -14.01 6.42
C PHE A 72 -1.26 -14.60 7.38
N ASN A 73 -2.49 -14.82 6.92
CA ASN A 73 -3.55 -15.43 7.72
C ASN A 73 -3.18 -16.83 8.20
N TRP A 74 -2.46 -17.61 7.38
CA TRP A 74 -1.96 -18.93 7.77
C TRP A 74 -0.87 -18.86 8.85
N LEU A 75 0.03 -17.89 8.80
CA LEU A 75 1.04 -17.66 9.84
C LEU A 75 0.39 -17.25 11.16
N VAL A 76 -0.62 -16.37 11.11
CA VAL A 76 -1.39 -15.99 12.31
C VAL A 76 -2.15 -17.20 12.88
N TYR A 77 -2.79 -18.00 12.03
CA TYR A 77 -3.44 -19.25 12.43
C TYR A 77 -2.48 -20.21 13.15
N ASN A 78 -1.27 -20.39 12.64
CA ASN A 78 -0.28 -21.27 13.27
C ASN A 78 0.16 -20.78 14.67
N ARG A 79 0.04 -19.48 14.96
CA ARG A 79 0.33 -18.93 16.28
C ARG A 79 -0.89 -18.94 17.21
N SER A 80 -2.07 -18.58 16.69
CA SER A 80 -3.31 -18.43 17.47
C SER A 80 -4.11 -19.73 17.63
N GLY A 81 -3.97 -20.65 16.68
CA GLY A 81 -4.78 -21.87 16.60
C GLY A 81 -6.21 -21.67 16.08
N GLU A 82 -6.60 -20.43 15.76
CA GLU A 82 -7.91 -20.11 15.20
C GLU A 82 -7.76 -19.47 13.82
N TRP A 83 -8.53 -19.98 12.84
CA TRP A 83 -8.56 -19.37 11.51
C TRP A 83 -9.51 -18.18 11.50
N ARG A 84 -8.94 -17.01 11.23
CA ARG A 84 -9.67 -15.76 10.99
C ARG A 84 -9.00 -15.01 9.86
N ASP A 85 -9.77 -14.20 9.15
CA ASP A 85 -9.19 -13.27 8.20
C ASP A 85 -8.80 -11.97 8.92
N GLU A 86 -7.54 -11.88 9.29
CA GLU A 86 -6.97 -10.73 9.99
C GLU A 86 -6.61 -9.58 9.03
N THR A 87 -6.66 -9.81 7.71
CA THR A 87 -6.36 -8.75 6.73
C THR A 87 -7.48 -7.72 6.64
N ILE A 88 -8.75 -8.14 6.79
CA ILE A 88 -9.91 -7.24 6.73
C ILE A 88 -9.84 -6.13 7.79
N PRO A 89 -9.71 -6.42 9.10
CA PRO A 89 -9.63 -5.36 10.11
C PRO A 89 -8.38 -4.48 9.95
N ILE A 90 -7.26 -5.03 9.49
CA ILE A 90 -6.05 -4.25 9.21
C ILE A 90 -6.28 -3.28 8.05
N LEU A 91 -6.84 -3.74 6.94
CA LEU A 91 -7.14 -2.89 5.77
C LEU A 91 -8.18 -1.81 6.12
N ALA A 92 -9.24 -2.17 6.87
CA ALA A 92 -10.25 -1.22 7.31
C ALA A 92 -9.65 -0.13 8.21
N SER A 93 -8.88 -0.50 9.23
CA SER A 93 -8.21 0.45 10.12
C SER A 93 -7.18 1.33 9.39
N THR A 94 -6.43 0.76 8.46
CA THR A 94 -5.48 1.48 7.59
C THR A 94 -6.21 2.51 6.73
N THR A 95 -7.31 2.13 6.10
CA THR A 95 -8.12 3.04 5.25
C THR A 95 -8.71 4.19 6.05
N VAL A 96 -9.29 3.91 7.21
CA VAL A 96 -9.83 4.94 8.10
C VAL A 96 -8.74 5.88 8.60
N GLY A 97 -7.62 5.33 9.10
CA GLY A 97 -6.48 6.11 9.57
C GLY A 97 -5.87 6.98 8.48
N PHE A 98 -5.64 6.40 7.30
CA PHE A 98 -5.09 7.13 6.16
C PHE A 98 -6.01 8.26 5.68
N SER A 99 -7.31 8.00 5.58
CA SER A 99 -8.29 9.01 5.19
C SER A 99 -8.37 10.16 6.20
N TYR A 100 -8.35 9.83 7.49
CA TYR A 100 -8.36 10.82 8.58
C TYR A 100 -7.12 11.71 8.57
N ILE A 101 -5.93 11.14 8.51
CA ILE A 101 -4.66 11.88 8.49
C ILE A 101 -4.53 12.71 7.21
N THR A 102 -4.90 12.16 6.05
CA THR A 102 -4.91 12.89 4.77
C THR A 102 -5.84 14.09 4.83
N PHE A 103 -7.04 13.92 5.37
CA PHE A 103 -8.00 15.01 5.54
C PHE A 103 -7.44 16.14 6.42
N LEU A 104 -6.85 15.81 7.57
CA LEU A 104 -6.21 16.79 8.44
C LEU A 104 -5.03 17.50 7.76
N LEU A 105 -4.23 16.77 6.98
CA LEU A 105 -3.10 17.34 6.24
C LEU A 105 -3.58 18.32 5.17
N ILE A 106 -4.63 17.97 4.42
CA ILE A 106 -5.24 18.89 3.44
C ILE A 106 -5.74 20.16 4.13
N LEU A 107 -6.42 20.05 5.27
CA LEU A 107 -6.86 21.21 6.04
C LEU A 107 -5.68 22.08 6.51
N ALA A 108 -4.59 21.46 6.98
CA ALA A 108 -3.37 22.16 7.37
C ALA A 108 -2.74 22.91 6.20
N LEU A 109 -2.66 22.29 5.02
CA LEU A 109 -2.14 22.93 3.80
C LEU A 109 -3.03 24.10 3.35
N PHE A 110 -4.36 24.00 3.49
CA PHE A 110 -5.26 25.13 3.25
C PHE A 110 -5.00 26.28 4.22
N HIS A 111 -4.80 26.01 5.52
CA HIS A 111 -4.45 27.05 6.49
C HIS A 111 -3.14 27.78 6.11
N ILE A 112 -2.12 27.02 5.73
CA ILE A 112 -0.83 27.56 5.30
C ILE A 112 -1.02 28.42 4.03
N SER A 113 -1.78 27.93 3.04
CA SER A 113 -2.02 28.65 1.78
C SER A 113 -2.77 29.96 1.98
N LEU A 114 -3.68 30.03 2.95
CA LEU A 114 -4.43 31.21 3.33
C LEU A 114 -3.65 32.15 4.28
N GLY A 115 -2.42 31.77 4.67
CA GLY A 115 -1.61 32.54 5.62
C GLY A 115 -2.16 32.53 7.06
N GLN A 116 -2.99 31.54 7.37
CA GLN A 116 -3.56 31.33 8.70
C GLN A 116 -2.57 30.59 9.60
N GLN A 117 -2.70 30.76 10.91
CA GLN A 117 -1.90 29.98 11.87
C GLN A 117 -2.47 28.58 12.03
N LEU A 118 -1.57 27.60 12.08
CA LEU A 118 -1.93 26.25 12.45
C LEU A 118 -2.25 26.22 13.95
N ASN A 119 -3.38 25.66 14.29
CA ASN A 119 -3.77 25.35 15.67
C ASN A 119 -4.65 24.09 15.64
N LEU A 120 -4.00 22.94 15.77
CA LEU A 120 -4.69 21.67 15.76
C LEU A 120 -5.46 21.46 17.07
N TYR A 121 -6.74 21.13 16.97
CA TYR A 121 -7.57 20.87 18.15
C TYR A 121 -7.04 19.66 18.93
N TRP A 122 -7.13 19.70 20.26
CA TRP A 122 -6.53 18.67 21.13
C TRP A 122 -7.06 17.26 20.86
N VAL A 123 -8.34 17.09 20.50
CA VAL A 123 -8.92 15.78 20.12
C VAL A 123 -8.24 15.23 18.86
N HIS A 124 -7.97 16.09 17.87
CA HIS A 124 -7.21 15.67 16.69
C HIS A 124 -5.75 15.32 17.02
N LYS A 125 -5.13 16.00 17.98
CA LYS A 125 -3.79 15.64 18.48
C LYS A 125 -3.77 14.21 19.04
N ILE A 126 -4.79 13.86 19.85
CA ILE A 126 -4.95 12.49 20.36
C ILE A 126 -5.21 11.51 19.21
N GLY A 127 -6.10 11.84 18.27
CA GLY A 127 -6.39 11.01 17.11
C GLY A 127 -5.16 10.73 16.25
N VAL A 128 -4.33 11.74 15.99
CA VAL A 128 -3.06 11.59 15.26
C VAL A 128 -2.09 10.66 16.01
N LEU A 129 -1.93 10.85 17.32
CA LEU A 129 -1.07 9.97 18.13
C LEU A 129 -1.60 8.54 18.18
N ALA A 130 -2.90 8.35 18.35
CA ALA A 130 -3.51 7.01 18.35
C ALA A 130 -3.28 6.30 17.02
N THR A 131 -3.51 6.98 15.90
CA THR A 131 -3.26 6.45 14.56
C THR A 131 -1.78 6.11 14.36
N LEU A 132 -0.88 7.00 14.77
CA LEU A 132 0.57 6.77 14.67
C LEU A 132 1.00 5.54 15.48
N LEU A 133 0.57 5.44 16.73
CA LEU A 133 0.91 4.32 17.61
C LEU A 133 0.34 3.00 17.09
N THR A 134 -0.91 2.99 16.61
CA THR A 134 -1.53 1.81 16.00
C THR A 134 -0.75 1.36 14.76
N THR A 135 -0.34 2.30 13.90
CA THR A 135 0.43 1.97 12.70
C THR A 135 1.82 1.43 13.06
N ILE A 136 2.53 2.04 14.01
CA ILE A 136 3.84 1.55 14.46
C ILE A 136 3.70 0.14 15.07
N SER A 137 2.69 -0.07 15.91
CA SER A 137 2.42 -1.40 16.49
C SER A 137 2.13 -2.43 15.40
N GLY A 138 1.35 -2.06 14.37
CA GLY A 138 1.09 -2.90 13.21
C GLY A 138 2.36 -3.27 12.43
N VAL A 139 3.23 -2.29 12.15
CA VAL A 139 4.52 -2.51 11.47
C VAL A 139 5.39 -3.49 12.26
N VAL A 140 5.54 -3.28 13.58
CA VAL A 140 6.33 -4.18 14.44
C VAL A 140 5.73 -5.58 14.51
N SER A 141 4.40 -5.70 14.57
CA SER A 141 3.73 -7.01 14.60
C SER A 141 3.90 -7.77 13.28
N VAL A 142 3.82 -7.09 12.14
CA VAL A 142 4.05 -7.70 10.83
C VAL A 142 5.51 -8.10 10.66
N ASP A 143 6.46 -7.30 11.15
CA ASP A 143 7.88 -7.65 11.12
C ASP A 143 8.17 -8.96 11.89
N ASP A 144 7.56 -9.14 13.05
CA ASP A 144 7.68 -10.36 13.86
C ASP A 144 6.99 -11.59 13.24
N ILE A 145 5.83 -11.41 12.60
CA ILE A 145 5.03 -12.51 12.04
C ILE A 145 5.46 -12.86 10.61
N TRP A 146 5.72 -11.85 9.81
CA TRP A 146 5.84 -11.96 8.35
C TRP A 146 6.99 -11.11 7.78
N GLY A 147 8.08 -10.96 8.53
CA GLY A 147 9.19 -10.05 8.20
C GLY A 147 9.82 -10.29 6.82
N ASN A 148 9.78 -11.52 6.30
CA ASN A 148 10.27 -11.83 4.96
C ASN A 148 9.46 -11.16 3.83
N GLU A 149 8.25 -10.67 4.12
CA GLU A 149 7.37 -10.07 3.11
C GLU A 149 7.75 -8.62 2.79
N TRP A 150 8.54 -7.95 3.62
CA TRP A 150 9.02 -6.59 3.31
C TRP A 150 9.75 -6.48 1.98
N ASP A 151 10.37 -7.55 1.52
CA ASP A 151 11.07 -7.59 0.23
C ASP A 151 10.13 -7.37 -0.97
N ILE A 152 8.82 -7.59 -0.81
CA ILE A 152 7.82 -7.34 -1.87
C ILE A 152 7.81 -5.85 -2.29
N LEU A 153 8.12 -4.94 -1.36
CA LEU A 153 8.23 -3.52 -1.66
C LEU A 153 9.31 -3.25 -2.71
N LEU A 154 10.49 -3.87 -2.55
CA LEU A 154 11.60 -3.70 -3.49
C LEU A 154 11.25 -4.31 -4.86
N VAL A 155 10.59 -5.47 -4.86
CA VAL A 155 10.13 -6.12 -6.11
C VAL A 155 9.07 -5.24 -6.80
N SER A 156 8.11 -4.70 -6.03
CA SER A 156 7.04 -3.88 -6.58
C SER A 156 7.55 -2.56 -7.18
N LEU A 157 8.59 -1.97 -6.59
CA LEU A 157 9.21 -0.76 -7.12
C LEU A 157 9.81 -0.95 -8.53
N GLN A 158 10.15 -2.18 -8.92
CA GLN A 158 10.60 -2.47 -10.29
C GLN A 158 9.50 -2.22 -11.35
N SER A 159 8.22 -2.26 -10.97
CA SER A 159 7.11 -1.93 -11.86
C SER A 159 6.50 -0.57 -11.59
N THR A 160 6.43 -0.16 -10.33
CA THR A 160 5.68 1.03 -9.92
C THR A 160 6.53 2.30 -9.87
N ALA A 161 7.86 2.20 -9.75
CA ALA A 161 8.74 3.35 -9.65
C ALA A 161 8.56 4.40 -10.77
N PRO A 162 8.41 4.04 -12.06
CA PRO A 162 8.17 5.01 -13.12
C PRO A 162 6.89 5.83 -12.92
N PHE A 163 5.83 5.22 -12.35
CA PHE A 163 4.55 5.89 -12.10
C PHE A 163 4.56 6.67 -10.79
N LEU A 164 5.19 6.13 -9.75
CA LEU A 164 5.43 6.84 -8.49
C LEU A 164 6.28 8.08 -8.69
N HIS A 165 7.24 8.03 -9.60
CA HIS A 165 8.03 9.20 -10.01
C HIS A 165 7.13 10.32 -10.53
N ILE A 166 6.24 10.04 -11.48
CA ILE A 166 5.31 11.04 -12.04
C ILE A 166 4.40 11.61 -10.94
N GLY A 167 3.88 10.75 -10.06
CA GLY A 167 3.06 11.16 -8.91
C GLY A 167 3.82 12.05 -7.93
N ALA A 168 5.07 11.70 -7.59
CA ALA A 168 5.93 12.51 -6.73
C ALA A 168 6.27 13.86 -7.38
N LEU A 169 6.58 13.86 -8.68
CA LEU A 169 6.85 15.06 -9.46
C LEU A 169 5.65 16.00 -9.47
N ALA A 170 4.44 15.48 -9.72
CA ALA A 170 3.20 16.24 -9.69
C ALA A 170 2.94 16.85 -8.29
N THR A 171 3.20 16.08 -7.23
CA THR A 171 3.05 16.53 -5.84
C THR A 171 4.02 17.66 -5.51
N VAL A 172 5.29 17.51 -5.84
CA VAL A 172 6.31 18.55 -5.61
C VAL A 172 6.01 19.80 -6.45
N THR A 173 5.51 19.61 -7.69
CA THR A 173 5.05 20.71 -8.53
C THR A 173 3.88 21.48 -7.88
N ALA A 174 2.91 20.79 -7.31
CA ALA A 174 1.79 21.43 -6.58
C ALA A 174 2.27 22.17 -5.32
N ILE A 175 3.21 21.59 -4.56
CA ILE A 175 3.82 22.22 -3.38
C ILE A 175 4.57 23.49 -3.74
N SER A 176 5.03 23.67 -4.99
CA SER A 176 5.72 24.88 -5.46
C SER A 176 4.91 26.16 -5.21
N TRP A 177 3.57 26.08 -5.23
CA TRP A 177 2.69 27.21 -4.89
C TRP A 177 2.92 27.72 -3.48
N LEU A 178 3.05 26.82 -2.51
CA LEU A 178 3.30 27.16 -1.11
C LEU A 178 4.72 27.71 -0.90
N VAL A 179 5.70 27.04 -1.51
CA VAL A 179 7.11 27.45 -1.45
C VAL A 179 7.30 28.83 -2.08
N ALA A 180 6.77 29.05 -3.28
CA ALA A 180 6.85 30.34 -3.96
C ALA A 180 6.16 31.44 -3.14
N GLY A 181 4.97 31.16 -2.59
CA GLY A 181 4.26 32.09 -1.71
C GLY A 181 5.06 32.45 -0.45
N TYR A 182 5.76 31.50 0.14
CA TYR A 182 6.61 31.71 1.31
C TYR A 182 7.86 32.53 0.95
N VAL A 183 8.54 32.18 -0.14
CA VAL A 183 9.78 32.83 -0.59
C VAL A 183 9.54 34.25 -1.05
N VAL A 184 8.42 34.53 -1.73
CA VAL A 184 8.15 35.87 -2.31
C VAL A 184 7.59 36.85 -1.27
N ARG A 185 6.88 36.39 -0.21
CA ARG A 185 6.20 37.25 0.77
C ARG A 185 7.09 37.80 1.88
N ARG A 186 8.27 37.26 2.11
CA ARG A 186 9.14 37.62 3.23
C ARG A 186 10.40 38.32 2.74
N GLU A 187 10.94 39.25 3.53
CA GLU A 187 12.26 39.83 3.26
C GLU A 187 13.35 38.73 3.34
N ARG A 188 14.38 38.81 2.49
CA ARG A 188 15.44 37.80 2.34
C ARG A 188 16.01 37.39 3.69
N SER A 189 15.67 36.21 4.15
CA SER A 189 16.17 35.54 5.35
C SER A 189 16.96 34.31 4.94
N ASN A 190 17.98 33.96 5.70
CA ASN A 190 18.75 32.71 5.48
C ASN A 190 17.87 31.47 5.44
N ILE A 191 16.76 31.46 6.21
CA ILE A 191 15.79 30.35 6.25
C ILE A 191 15.06 30.23 4.91
N GLN A 192 14.71 31.33 4.25
CA GLN A 192 14.05 31.29 2.93
C GLN A 192 14.96 30.72 1.87
N MET A 193 16.22 31.15 1.85
CA MET A 193 17.22 30.60 0.92
C MET A 193 17.43 29.12 1.16
N MET A 194 17.44 28.66 2.41
CA MET A 194 17.55 27.25 2.76
C MET A 194 16.33 26.45 2.28
N VAL A 195 15.11 26.94 2.50
CA VAL A 195 13.88 26.28 2.03
C VAL A 195 13.84 26.19 0.50
N LEU A 196 14.23 27.28 -0.20
CA LEU A 196 14.30 27.29 -1.66
C LEU A 196 15.36 26.31 -2.17
N ALA A 197 16.55 26.31 -1.57
CA ALA A 197 17.63 25.41 -1.94
C ALA A 197 17.22 23.93 -1.73
N MET A 198 16.62 23.61 -0.59
CA MET A 198 16.10 22.27 -0.29
C MET A 198 15.03 21.84 -1.32
N TYR A 199 14.09 22.73 -1.65
CA TYR A 199 13.07 22.48 -2.67
C TYR A 199 13.69 22.19 -4.03
N ILE A 200 14.69 22.98 -4.48
CA ILE A 200 15.39 22.76 -5.74
C ILE A 200 16.12 21.42 -5.72
N VAL A 201 16.81 21.08 -4.63
CA VAL A 201 17.52 19.78 -4.49
C VAL A 201 16.53 18.62 -4.60
N ILE A 202 15.39 18.69 -3.95
CA ILE A 202 14.34 17.65 -4.04
C ILE A 202 13.81 17.54 -5.47
N LEU A 203 13.50 18.64 -6.12
CA LEU A 203 13.01 18.66 -7.50
C LEU A 203 14.05 18.06 -8.47
N LEU A 204 15.32 18.44 -8.36
CA LEU A 204 16.40 17.88 -9.17
C LEU A 204 16.62 16.38 -8.90
N ALA A 205 16.58 15.96 -7.64
CA ALA A 205 16.70 14.56 -7.28
C ALA A 205 15.56 13.73 -7.89
N LEU A 206 14.32 14.26 -7.90
CA LEU A 206 13.19 13.60 -8.56
C LEU A 206 13.37 13.53 -10.07
N CYS A 207 13.77 14.61 -10.74
CA CYS A 207 14.02 14.61 -12.19
C CYS A 207 15.12 13.59 -12.60
N LEU A 208 16.11 13.36 -11.73
CA LEU A 208 17.20 12.40 -12.00
C LEU A 208 16.88 10.98 -11.51
N ALA A 209 15.86 10.78 -10.71
CA ALA A 209 15.51 9.47 -10.15
C ALA A 209 15.31 8.36 -11.21
N PRO A 210 14.69 8.61 -12.39
CA PRO A 210 14.55 7.59 -13.43
C PRO A 210 15.84 6.98 -13.93
N LEU A 211 16.99 7.64 -13.77
CA LEU A 211 18.30 7.08 -14.13
C LEU A 211 18.71 5.91 -13.23
N THR A 212 18.13 5.81 -12.04
CA THR A 212 18.42 4.75 -11.07
C THR A 212 17.44 3.58 -11.15
N PHE A 213 16.33 3.73 -11.87
CA PHE A 213 15.28 2.70 -11.94
C PHE A 213 15.69 1.56 -12.88
N THR A 214 15.59 0.34 -12.38
CA THR A 214 15.74 -0.88 -13.17
C THR A 214 14.36 -1.53 -13.30
N CYS A 215 13.64 -1.20 -14.37
CA CYS A 215 12.35 -1.81 -14.66
C CYS A 215 12.53 -2.88 -15.77
N PRO A 216 12.32 -4.17 -15.47
CA PRO A 216 12.48 -5.24 -16.46
C PRO A 216 11.55 -5.11 -17.67
N CYS A 217 10.37 -4.49 -17.49
CA CYS A 217 9.37 -4.33 -18.54
C CYS A 217 9.59 -3.11 -19.45
N ILE A 218 10.65 -2.35 -19.24
CA ILE A 218 11.07 -1.32 -20.20
C ILE A 218 11.95 -2.00 -21.25
N MET A 219 11.30 -2.61 -22.23
CA MET A 219 11.93 -3.33 -23.33
C MET A 219 11.08 -3.32 -24.58
N ASP A 220 11.69 -3.57 -25.74
CA ASP A 220 10.94 -3.73 -26.98
C ASP A 220 10.14 -5.03 -26.99
N ARG A 221 8.94 -4.97 -27.56
CA ARG A 221 8.02 -6.11 -27.64
C ARG A 221 8.65 -7.34 -28.30
N HIS A 222 9.58 -7.16 -29.23
CA HIS A 222 10.27 -8.24 -29.93
C HIS A 222 11.27 -9.00 -29.03
N SER A 223 11.72 -8.37 -27.95
CA SER A 223 12.65 -8.97 -26.98
C SER A 223 11.93 -9.78 -25.90
N LEU A 224 10.59 -9.70 -25.84
CA LEU A 224 9.79 -10.38 -24.84
C LEU A 224 9.81 -11.89 -25.06
N LYS A 225 10.19 -12.64 -24.03
CA LYS A 225 10.15 -14.11 -24.03
C LYS A 225 8.71 -14.64 -23.97
N PRO A 226 8.48 -15.92 -24.30
CA PRO A 226 7.17 -16.54 -24.12
C PRO A 226 6.64 -16.37 -22.68
N PRO A 227 5.31 -16.36 -22.46
CA PRO A 227 4.74 -16.23 -21.13
C PRO A 227 5.20 -17.37 -20.22
N PRO A 228 5.44 -17.08 -18.92
CA PRO A 228 5.77 -18.11 -17.94
C PRO A 228 4.69 -19.18 -17.87
N GLY A 229 5.11 -20.44 -17.80
CA GLY A 229 4.17 -21.55 -17.56
C GLY A 229 3.58 -21.42 -16.16
N VAL A 230 2.25 -21.56 -16.05
CA VAL A 230 1.55 -21.46 -14.77
C VAL A 230 1.44 -22.85 -14.15
N ILE A 231 1.89 -22.99 -12.90
CA ILE A 231 1.74 -24.16 -12.04
C ILE A 231 0.61 -23.87 -11.06
N GLY A 232 -0.39 -24.72 -10.98
CA GLY A 232 -1.46 -24.59 -9.99
C GLY A 232 -0.99 -25.04 -8.62
N ARG A 233 -0.68 -24.10 -7.73
CA ARG A 233 -0.22 -24.33 -6.36
C ARG A 233 -1.36 -24.88 -5.52
N ARG A 234 -1.23 -26.13 -5.06
CA ARG A 234 -2.34 -26.83 -4.39
C ARG A 234 -3.64 -26.90 -5.23
N GLY A 235 -3.50 -26.81 -6.57
CA GLY A 235 -4.58 -26.67 -7.52
C GLY A 235 -4.89 -25.23 -7.87
N ALA A 236 -6.13 -24.80 -7.65
CA ALA A 236 -6.60 -23.42 -7.76
C ALA A 236 -7.33 -23.02 -6.47
N PRO A 237 -6.63 -22.79 -5.36
CA PRO A 237 -7.24 -22.55 -4.05
C PRO A 237 -8.10 -21.30 -3.98
N MET A 238 -7.94 -20.34 -4.89
CA MET A 238 -8.87 -19.20 -5.00
C MET A 238 -10.24 -19.59 -5.57
N LEU A 239 -10.39 -20.78 -6.15
CA LEU A 239 -11.65 -21.24 -6.78
C LEU A 239 -12.24 -22.48 -6.12
N ALA A 240 -11.46 -23.23 -5.33
CA ALA A 240 -11.88 -24.48 -4.71
C ALA A 240 -10.93 -24.88 -3.57
N PRO A 241 -11.35 -25.70 -2.60
CA PRO A 241 -10.52 -26.10 -1.47
C PRO A 241 -9.16 -26.63 -1.89
N GLU A 242 -8.09 -26.13 -1.28
CA GLU A 242 -6.71 -26.50 -1.60
C GLU A 242 -6.47 -28.02 -1.48
N ASN A 243 -5.56 -28.55 -2.29
CA ASN A 243 -5.19 -29.97 -2.28
C ASN A 243 -6.36 -30.96 -2.48
N THR A 244 -7.45 -30.55 -3.16
CA THR A 244 -8.59 -31.40 -3.52
C THR A 244 -8.67 -31.65 -5.02
N MET A 245 -9.37 -32.72 -5.42
CA MET A 245 -9.55 -33.07 -6.83
C MET A 245 -10.29 -31.96 -7.62
N VAL A 246 -11.23 -31.26 -6.98
CA VAL A 246 -11.91 -30.11 -7.63
C VAL A 246 -10.94 -28.98 -7.90
N SER A 247 -10.06 -28.67 -6.95
CA SER A 247 -9.04 -27.61 -7.09
C SER A 247 -8.07 -27.92 -8.24
N PHE A 248 -7.57 -29.14 -8.33
CA PHE A 248 -6.68 -29.54 -9.43
C PHE A 248 -7.37 -29.51 -10.80
N ASN A 249 -8.62 -29.97 -10.89
CA ASN A 249 -9.39 -29.87 -12.12
C ASN A 249 -9.61 -28.41 -12.52
N ARG A 250 -9.90 -27.51 -11.57
CA ARG A 250 -10.04 -26.07 -11.83
C ARG A 250 -8.73 -25.46 -12.35
N ALA A 251 -7.60 -25.79 -11.74
CA ALA A 251 -6.30 -25.32 -12.22
C ALA A 251 -6.06 -25.69 -13.70
N LEU A 252 -6.31 -26.94 -14.06
CA LEU A 252 -6.18 -27.43 -15.44
C LEU A 252 -7.16 -26.75 -16.42
N GLN A 253 -8.42 -26.56 -16.00
CA GLN A 253 -9.42 -25.83 -16.80
C GLN A 253 -8.98 -24.40 -17.08
N HIS A 254 -8.26 -23.78 -16.15
CA HIS A 254 -7.71 -22.43 -16.31
C HIS A 254 -6.29 -22.41 -16.90
N GLY A 255 -5.84 -23.53 -17.51
CA GLY A 255 -4.63 -23.59 -18.33
C GLY A 255 -3.34 -23.74 -17.53
N ALA A 256 -3.40 -24.23 -16.29
CA ALA A 256 -2.20 -24.63 -15.58
C ALA A 256 -1.52 -25.79 -16.33
N SER A 257 -0.23 -25.66 -16.58
CA SER A 257 0.60 -26.66 -17.26
C SER A 257 1.10 -27.76 -16.33
N SER A 258 1.10 -27.47 -15.03
CA SER A 258 1.57 -28.35 -13.98
C SER A 258 0.73 -28.18 -12.71
N LEU A 259 0.70 -29.20 -11.88
CA LEU A 259 0.02 -29.21 -10.58
C LEU A 259 1.06 -29.29 -9.47
N GLU A 260 0.94 -28.42 -8.47
CA GLU A 260 1.75 -28.50 -7.24
C GLU A 260 0.88 -29.00 -6.09
N ALA A 261 1.43 -29.89 -5.26
CA ALA A 261 0.73 -30.48 -4.13
C ALA A 261 1.66 -30.66 -2.93
N ASP A 262 1.09 -30.44 -1.73
CA ASP A 262 1.76 -30.68 -0.45
C ASP A 262 1.48 -32.13 -0.04
N VAL A 263 2.52 -32.98 0.06
CA VAL A 263 2.41 -34.39 0.31
C VAL A 263 2.88 -34.75 1.70
N THR A 264 2.08 -35.53 2.42
CA THR A 264 2.44 -36.19 3.67
C THR A 264 2.03 -37.67 3.62
N ILE A 265 2.33 -38.43 4.66
CA ILE A 265 2.07 -39.86 4.69
C ILE A 265 1.23 -40.25 5.91
N SER A 266 0.27 -41.12 5.75
CA SER A 266 -0.55 -41.69 6.84
C SER A 266 0.22 -42.74 7.64
N VAL A 267 -0.27 -43.10 8.83
CA VAL A 267 0.35 -44.10 9.71
C VAL A 267 0.48 -45.46 9.02
N ASP A 268 -0.46 -45.83 8.16
CA ASP A 268 -0.48 -47.06 7.37
C ASP A 268 0.32 -46.97 6.05
N GLY A 269 0.99 -45.83 5.79
CA GLY A 269 1.93 -45.67 4.68
C GLY A 269 1.32 -45.20 3.37
N VAL A 270 0.12 -44.61 3.37
CA VAL A 270 -0.51 -44.05 2.17
C VAL A 270 -0.18 -42.56 2.04
N PRO A 271 0.48 -42.12 0.95
CA PRO A 271 0.71 -40.71 0.71
C PRO A 271 -0.58 -39.97 0.36
N PHE A 272 -0.83 -38.84 1.03
CA PHE A 272 -2.00 -37.99 0.82
C PHE A 272 -1.63 -36.51 0.82
N LEU A 273 -2.56 -35.67 0.44
CA LEU A 273 -2.31 -34.25 0.19
C LEU A 273 -2.80 -33.38 1.35
N MET A 274 -1.86 -32.75 2.05
CA MET A 274 -2.14 -31.87 3.18
C MET A 274 -0.98 -30.88 3.42
N ARG A 275 -1.30 -29.58 3.46
CA ARG A 275 -0.29 -28.54 3.76
C ARG A 275 0.03 -28.49 5.25
N ASP A 276 -0.98 -28.42 6.09
CA ASP A 276 -0.84 -28.21 7.52
C ASP A 276 -0.33 -29.47 8.22
N ARG A 277 0.23 -29.29 9.40
CA ARG A 277 0.60 -30.42 10.24
C ARG A 277 -0.61 -31.15 10.79
N THR A 278 -1.69 -30.43 11.09
CA THR A 278 -2.95 -30.98 11.60
C THR A 278 -4.01 -30.96 10.50
N LEU A 279 -5.05 -31.76 10.65
CA LEU A 279 -6.19 -31.79 9.74
C LEU A 279 -7.23 -30.67 10.04
N ARG A 280 -7.02 -29.87 11.10
CA ARG A 280 -8.03 -29.01 11.70
C ARG A 280 -8.53 -27.89 10.78
N ARG A 281 -7.65 -27.18 10.07
CA ARG A 281 -8.02 -26.01 9.26
C ARG A 281 -8.86 -26.37 8.04
N THR A 282 -8.49 -27.44 7.35
CA THR A 282 -9.04 -27.78 6.03
C THR A 282 -9.95 -29.00 6.03
N THR A 283 -10.29 -29.54 7.21
CA THR A 283 -11.23 -30.64 7.36
C THR A 283 -12.14 -30.47 8.57
N ASP A 284 -13.17 -31.31 8.63
CA ASP A 284 -14.09 -31.41 9.77
C ASP A 284 -13.60 -32.33 10.90
N VAL A 285 -12.29 -32.56 11.01
CA VAL A 285 -11.68 -33.43 12.04
C VAL A 285 -12.12 -33.07 13.46
N SER A 286 -12.35 -31.78 13.74
CA SER A 286 -12.83 -31.30 15.03
C SER A 286 -14.23 -31.83 15.38
N LYS A 287 -15.06 -32.14 14.37
CA LYS A 287 -16.40 -32.71 14.52
C LYS A 287 -16.36 -34.22 14.59
N VAL A 288 -15.53 -34.87 13.73
CA VAL A 288 -15.47 -36.34 13.59
C VAL A 288 -14.57 -36.97 14.63
N PHE A 289 -13.39 -36.36 14.92
CA PHE A 289 -12.41 -36.85 15.89
C PHE A 289 -11.97 -35.76 16.88
N PRO A 290 -12.86 -35.23 17.73
CA PRO A 290 -12.59 -34.05 18.57
C PRO A 290 -11.39 -34.25 19.52
N GLY A 291 -11.17 -35.45 20.03
CA GLY A 291 -10.04 -35.78 20.90
C GLY A 291 -8.67 -35.79 20.21
N ARG A 292 -8.64 -35.83 18.87
CA ARG A 292 -7.43 -35.94 18.04
C ARG A 292 -7.21 -34.75 17.11
N GLN A 293 -8.00 -33.69 17.24
CA GLN A 293 -7.97 -32.56 16.31
C GLN A 293 -6.63 -31.82 16.22
N TYR A 294 -5.81 -31.90 17.26
CA TYR A 294 -4.47 -31.27 17.33
C TYR A 294 -3.34 -32.25 17.01
N GLU A 295 -3.65 -33.51 16.75
CA GLU A 295 -2.69 -34.50 16.38
C GLU A 295 -2.11 -34.23 14.98
N ASP A 296 -0.84 -34.63 14.75
CA ASP A 296 -0.25 -34.50 13.41
C ASP A 296 -1.01 -35.39 12.44
N ALA A 297 -1.32 -34.85 11.26
CA ALA A 297 -2.11 -35.54 10.22
C ALA A 297 -1.54 -36.91 9.83
N SER A 298 -0.23 -37.09 9.97
CA SER A 298 0.43 -38.37 9.63
C SER A 298 0.09 -39.51 10.58
N PHE A 299 -0.38 -39.26 11.79
CA PHE A 299 -0.76 -40.31 12.74
C PHE A 299 -2.17 -40.87 12.52
N PHE A 300 -2.95 -40.32 11.61
CA PHE A 300 -4.21 -40.89 11.18
C PHE A 300 -3.98 -41.97 10.11
N ASN A 301 -4.82 -43.02 10.10
CA ASN A 301 -4.80 -43.96 9.00
C ASN A 301 -5.58 -43.43 7.78
N TRP A 302 -5.32 -44.00 6.62
CA TRP A 302 -5.93 -43.50 5.38
C TRP A 302 -7.45 -43.58 5.37
N THR A 303 -8.03 -44.61 6.00
CA THR A 303 -9.48 -44.75 6.08
C THR A 303 -10.14 -43.65 6.89
N GLU A 304 -9.52 -43.26 8.02
CA GLU A 304 -9.96 -42.14 8.83
C GLU A 304 -9.86 -40.82 8.04
N ILE A 305 -8.70 -40.55 7.41
CA ILE A 305 -8.44 -39.33 6.63
C ILE A 305 -9.46 -39.19 5.49
N ARG A 306 -9.73 -40.28 4.77
CA ARG A 306 -10.65 -40.30 3.63
C ARG A 306 -12.11 -40.08 4.04
N SER A 307 -12.48 -40.38 5.27
CA SER A 307 -13.83 -40.14 5.80
C SER A 307 -14.13 -38.67 6.11
N LEU A 308 -13.08 -37.84 6.19
CA LEU A 308 -13.22 -36.44 6.52
C LEU A 308 -13.70 -35.59 5.33
N ASN A 309 -14.53 -34.60 5.63
CA ASN A 309 -14.91 -33.59 4.66
C ASN A 309 -13.82 -32.51 4.58
N ALA A 310 -13.31 -32.26 3.36
CA ALA A 310 -12.26 -31.29 3.07
C ALA A 310 -12.76 -30.09 2.23
N GLY A 311 -14.08 -29.95 2.09
CA GLY A 311 -14.69 -28.92 1.24
C GLY A 311 -15.46 -27.86 1.98
N GLN A 312 -16.13 -28.23 3.07
CA GLN A 312 -17.05 -27.36 3.77
C GLN A 312 -16.38 -26.12 4.39
N TRP A 313 -15.16 -26.30 4.93
CA TRP A 313 -14.38 -25.20 5.49
C TRP A 313 -14.17 -24.03 4.51
N PHE A 314 -13.97 -24.35 3.21
CA PHE A 314 -13.76 -23.36 2.17
C PHE A 314 -15.00 -22.49 1.96
N LEU A 315 -16.19 -23.09 2.02
CA LEU A 315 -17.47 -22.39 1.88
C LEU A 315 -17.82 -21.56 3.12
N GLU A 316 -17.40 -22.04 4.30
CA GLU A 316 -17.65 -21.35 5.59
C GLU A 316 -16.70 -20.21 5.85
N SER A 317 -15.42 -20.36 5.52
CA SER A 317 -14.38 -19.37 5.82
C SER A 317 -14.10 -18.38 4.68
N ASP A 318 -14.50 -18.71 3.44
CA ASP A 318 -14.25 -17.95 2.21
C ASP A 318 -12.86 -17.26 2.18
N PRO A 319 -11.76 -18.03 2.22
CA PRO A 319 -10.42 -17.51 2.46
C PRO A 319 -9.90 -16.59 1.35
N TYR A 320 -10.62 -16.48 0.24
CA TYR A 320 -10.25 -15.65 -0.91
C TYR A 320 -11.39 -14.75 -1.41
N TRP A 321 -12.49 -14.65 -0.67
CA TRP A 321 -13.69 -13.84 -1.01
C TRP A 321 -14.28 -14.20 -2.39
N THR A 322 -14.25 -15.48 -2.72
CA THR A 322 -14.67 -15.98 -4.04
C THR A 322 -15.94 -16.84 -3.98
N VAL A 323 -16.37 -17.27 -2.80
CA VAL A 323 -17.50 -18.18 -2.62
C VAL A 323 -18.81 -17.59 -3.16
N GLU A 324 -19.00 -16.27 -3.07
CA GLU A 324 -20.20 -15.63 -3.61
C GLU A 324 -20.32 -15.75 -5.13
N THR A 325 -19.20 -15.85 -5.84
CA THR A 325 -19.16 -16.00 -7.30
C THR A 325 -19.51 -17.40 -7.79
N LEU A 326 -19.57 -18.39 -6.88
CA LEU A 326 -19.83 -19.79 -7.20
C LEU A 326 -21.32 -20.05 -7.37
N THR A 327 -21.66 -20.85 -8.40
CA THR A 327 -23.02 -21.35 -8.61
C THR A 327 -23.41 -22.37 -7.52
N ALA A 328 -24.72 -22.56 -7.29
CA ALA A 328 -25.20 -23.56 -6.31
C ALA A 328 -24.68 -24.98 -6.59
N LYS A 329 -24.57 -25.37 -7.87
CA LYS A 329 -23.99 -26.66 -8.28
C LYS A 329 -22.51 -26.77 -7.92
N GLU A 330 -21.74 -25.70 -8.09
CA GLU A 330 -20.33 -25.66 -7.73
C GLU A 330 -20.15 -25.71 -6.22
N ARG A 331 -20.93 -24.96 -5.44
CA ARG A 331 -20.91 -25.00 -3.98
C ARG A 331 -21.19 -26.41 -3.46
N SER A 332 -22.23 -27.07 -3.98
CA SER A 332 -22.53 -28.47 -3.62
C SER A 332 -21.37 -29.41 -3.94
N ARG A 333 -20.73 -29.28 -5.12
CA ARG A 333 -19.58 -30.10 -5.49
C ARG A 333 -18.35 -29.83 -4.62
N ILE A 334 -18.12 -28.60 -4.24
CA ILE A 334 -17.03 -28.18 -3.35
C ILE A 334 -17.28 -28.70 -1.95
N GLY A 335 -18.48 -28.50 -1.39
CA GLY A 335 -18.83 -28.93 -0.04
C GLY A 335 -18.72 -30.43 0.20
N ASN A 336 -18.77 -31.24 -0.87
CA ASN A 336 -18.67 -32.72 -0.79
C ASN A 336 -17.26 -33.26 -1.09
N GLN A 337 -16.19 -32.41 -1.01
CA GLN A 337 -14.83 -32.87 -1.23
C GLN A 337 -14.29 -33.61 -0.02
N THR A 338 -13.51 -34.64 -0.27
CA THR A 338 -12.72 -35.37 0.73
C THR A 338 -11.24 -35.11 0.54
N VAL A 339 -10.41 -35.48 1.51
CA VAL A 339 -8.96 -35.39 1.41
C VAL A 339 -8.47 -36.23 0.24
N CYS A 340 -7.66 -35.66 -0.63
CA CYS A 340 -7.17 -36.30 -1.85
C CYS A 340 -5.92 -37.13 -1.58
N GLY A 341 -5.87 -38.36 -2.10
CA GLY A 341 -4.66 -39.20 -2.11
C GLY A 341 -3.69 -38.75 -3.22
N LEU A 342 -2.38 -38.85 -2.97
CA LEU A 342 -1.35 -38.51 -3.97
C LEU A 342 -1.57 -39.25 -5.30
N MET A 343 -1.90 -40.52 -5.25
CA MET A 343 -2.11 -41.33 -6.45
C MET A 343 -3.26 -40.82 -7.33
N GLU A 344 -4.32 -40.27 -6.73
CA GLU A 344 -5.47 -39.73 -7.46
C GLU A 344 -5.06 -38.48 -8.26
N MET A 345 -4.32 -37.57 -7.65
CA MET A 345 -3.80 -36.38 -8.30
C MET A 345 -2.80 -36.72 -9.41
N LEU A 346 -1.87 -37.65 -9.17
CA LEU A 346 -0.88 -38.09 -10.18
C LEU A 346 -1.55 -38.76 -11.39
N ARG A 347 -2.59 -39.55 -11.18
CA ARG A 347 -3.39 -40.14 -12.27
C ARG A 347 -4.11 -39.06 -13.07
N LEU A 348 -4.61 -38.00 -12.42
CA LEU A 348 -5.17 -36.83 -13.13
C LEU A 348 -4.09 -36.19 -13.99
N ALA A 349 -2.91 -35.88 -13.42
CA ALA A 349 -1.80 -35.29 -14.14
C ALA A 349 -1.35 -36.16 -15.35
N ALA A 350 -1.30 -37.48 -15.16
CA ALA A 350 -0.98 -38.42 -16.25
C ALA A 350 -1.99 -38.37 -17.40
N ARG A 351 -3.31 -38.37 -17.08
CA ARG A 351 -4.40 -38.30 -18.08
C ARG A 351 -4.44 -37.00 -18.84
N THR A 352 -4.12 -35.87 -18.19
CA THR A 352 -4.14 -34.55 -18.78
C THR A 352 -2.82 -34.12 -19.39
N ASN A 353 -1.85 -35.02 -19.43
CA ASN A 353 -0.50 -34.75 -19.93
C ASN A 353 0.24 -33.62 -19.20
N SER A 354 -0.14 -33.35 -17.94
CA SER A 354 0.43 -32.31 -17.10
C SER A 354 1.61 -32.82 -16.27
N SER A 355 2.46 -31.92 -15.78
CA SER A 355 3.54 -32.25 -14.85
C SER A 355 3.06 -32.10 -13.40
N ALA A 356 3.77 -32.72 -12.47
CA ALA A 356 3.52 -32.60 -11.04
C ALA A 356 4.74 -32.06 -10.30
N LEU A 357 4.52 -31.12 -9.41
CA LEU A 357 5.51 -30.59 -8.45
C LEU A 357 5.07 -31.02 -7.06
N LEU A 358 5.89 -31.83 -6.38
CA LEU A 358 5.55 -32.42 -5.09
C LEU A 358 6.39 -31.77 -3.99
N ASN A 359 5.73 -31.10 -3.07
CA ASN A 359 6.31 -30.61 -1.84
C ASN A 359 6.12 -31.69 -0.75
N ILE A 360 7.12 -32.56 -0.57
CA ILE A 360 7.00 -33.73 0.29
C ILE A 360 7.50 -33.40 1.69
N ARG A 361 6.62 -33.55 2.68
CA ARG A 361 6.92 -33.31 4.09
C ARG A 361 7.31 -34.61 4.80
N LYS A 362 8.43 -34.57 5.50
CA LYS A 362 8.88 -35.67 6.36
C LYS A 362 7.97 -35.78 7.59
N PRO A 363 7.48 -36.95 7.95
CA PRO A 363 6.70 -37.15 9.17
C PRO A 363 7.56 -37.00 10.45
N PRO A 364 6.94 -36.85 11.64
CA PRO A 364 7.65 -36.80 12.92
C PRO A 364 8.53 -38.03 13.17
N PRO A 365 9.59 -37.92 14.00
CA PRO A 365 10.51 -39.03 14.29
C PRO A 365 9.84 -40.30 14.86
N GLU A 366 8.75 -40.11 15.62
CA GLU A 366 7.97 -41.20 16.26
C GLU A 366 7.07 -41.95 15.28
N HIS A 367 6.94 -41.45 14.05
CA HIS A 367 6.05 -42.01 13.05
C HIS A 367 6.58 -43.40 12.57
N PRO A 368 5.72 -44.44 12.49
CA PRO A 368 6.15 -45.81 12.05
C PRO A 368 6.85 -45.80 10.70
N ARG A 369 6.46 -44.93 9.78
CA ARG A 369 7.04 -44.80 8.43
C ARG A 369 8.18 -43.77 8.34
N TYR A 370 8.73 -43.29 9.44
CA TYR A 370 9.78 -42.27 9.43
C TYR A 370 11.02 -42.66 8.59
N ARG A 371 11.34 -43.96 8.48
CA ARG A 371 12.47 -44.43 7.67
C ARG A 371 12.09 -44.75 6.22
N SER A 372 10.82 -45.06 5.94
CA SER A 372 10.36 -45.49 4.60
C SER A 372 9.51 -44.44 3.87
N TRP A 373 9.10 -43.35 4.52
CA TRP A 373 8.15 -42.37 3.98
C TRP A 373 8.44 -41.92 2.54
N PHE A 374 9.72 -41.72 2.23
CA PHE A 374 10.14 -41.29 0.90
C PHE A 374 9.99 -42.41 -0.13
N MET A 375 10.37 -43.60 0.22
CA MET A 375 10.23 -44.77 -0.66
C MET A 375 8.77 -45.14 -0.87
N ASP A 376 7.93 -45.05 0.16
CA ASP A 376 6.48 -45.28 0.06
C ASP A 376 5.83 -44.24 -0.90
N THR A 377 6.25 -42.95 -0.81
CA THR A 377 5.82 -41.89 -1.72
C THR A 377 6.30 -42.17 -3.16
N LEU A 378 7.55 -42.57 -3.33
CA LEU A 378 8.13 -42.89 -4.64
C LEU A 378 7.42 -44.06 -5.30
N TRP A 379 7.09 -45.09 -4.53
CA TRP A 379 6.30 -46.21 -4.99
C TRP A 379 4.91 -45.77 -5.50
N ALA A 380 4.25 -44.85 -4.81
CA ALA A 380 2.98 -44.29 -5.26
C ALA A 380 3.14 -43.54 -6.60
N VAL A 381 4.24 -42.75 -6.77
CA VAL A 381 4.54 -42.08 -8.03
C VAL A 381 4.73 -43.09 -9.18
N GLN A 382 5.47 -44.17 -8.95
CA GLN A 382 5.70 -45.18 -9.96
C GLN A 382 4.40 -45.92 -10.35
N LYS A 383 3.54 -46.22 -9.36
CA LYS A 383 2.27 -46.94 -9.58
C LYS A 383 1.19 -46.04 -10.22
N ALA A 384 1.32 -44.72 -10.16
CA ALA A 384 0.34 -43.80 -10.73
C ALA A 384 0.33 -43.77 -12.26
N GLY A 385 1.36 -44.30 -12.94
CA GLY A 385 1.46 -44.34 -14.41
C GLY A 385 1.89 -43.01 -15.05
N ILE A 386 2.36 -42.05 -14.24
CA ILE A 386 2.95 -40.79 -14.75
C ILE A 386 4.43 -40.99 -15.06
N SER A 387 4.91 -40.39 -16.16
CA SER A 387 6.35 -40.43 -16.48
C SER A 387 7.14 -39.72 -15.37
N GLN A 388 8.15 -40.37 -14.80
CA GLN A 388 8.99 -39.81 -13.73
C GLN A 388 9.66 -38.47 -14.14
N LYS A 389 9.97 -38.30 -15.42
CA LYS A 389 10.52 -37.03 -15.98
C LYS A 389 9.56 -35.83 -15.83
N ARG A 390 8.27 -36.10 -15.60
CA ARG A 390 7.25 -35.03 -15.38
C ARG A 390 6.97 -34.79 -13.90
N VAL A 391 7.62 -35.54 -13.00
CA VAL A 391 7.46 -35.34 -11.57
C VAL A 391 8.72 -34.69 -11.02
N ARG A 392 8.54 -33.53 -10.42
CA ARG A 392 9.57 -32.78 -9.69
C ARG A 392 9.27 -32.82 -8.21
N THR A 393 10.30 -32.92 -7.38
CA THR A 393 10.15 -32.89 -5.92
C THR A 393 10.93 -31.74 -5.34
N VAL A 394 10.30 -30.95 -4.48
CA VAL A 394 10.93 -29.81 -3.79
C VAL A 394 11.79 -30.26 -2.61
N THR A 395 11.65 -31.50 -2.18
CA THR A 395 12.34 -32.01 -1.00
C THR A 395 13.77 -32.41 -1.33
N TRP A 396 14.72 -31.85 -0.61
CA TRP A 396 16.10 -32.34 -0.61
C TRP A 396 16.20 -33.67 0.14
N THR A 397 16.61 -34.73 -0.55
CA THR A 397 16.94 -35.98 0.09
C THR A 397 18.41 -35.97 0.51
N PRO A 398 18.75 -36.51 1.71
CA PRO A 398 20.14 -36.71 2.10
C PRO A 398 20.91 -37.54 1.08
N ASP A 399 22.22 -37.36 1.01
CA ASP A 399 23.13 -38.00 0.03
C ASP A 399 23.04 -39.53 -0.07
N THR A 400 22.57 -40.18 0.97
CA THR A 400 22.42 -41.64 1.03
C THR A 400 21.38 -42.20 0.05
N ASP A 401 20.38 -41.41 -0.38
CA ASP A 401 19.27 -41.90 -1.21
C ASP A 401 19.35 -41.43 -2.67
N ARG A 402 20.32 -40.57 -3.04
CA ARG A 402 20.48 -40.04 -4.41
C ARG A 402 20.68 -41.12 -5.48
N GLY A 403 21.34 -42.18 -5.12
CA GLY A 403 21.58 -43.31 -6.05
C GLY A 403 20.35 -44.14 -6.39
N ARG A 404 19.31 -44.08 -5.58
CA ARG A 404 18.07 -44.90 -5.70
C ARG A 404 16.98 -44.26 -6.55
N VAL A 405 17.07 -42.92 -6.80
CA VAL A 405 16.02 -42.14 -7.47
C VAL A 405 16.45 -41.76 -8.89
N ARG A 406 16.74 -42.76 -9.73
CA ARG A 406 17.03 -42.54 -11.16
C ARG A 406 15.73 -42.14 -11.88
N GLY A 407 15.71 -40.89 -12.39
CA GLY A 407 14.63 -40.37 -13.25
C GLY A 407 13.74 -39.29 -12.66
N LEU A 408 13.72 -39.08 -11.33
CA LEU A 408 12.97 -38.00 -10.70
C LEU A 408 13.78 -36.70 -10.75
N GLN A 409 13.15 -35.62 -11.18
CA GLN A 409 13.80 -34.29 -11.16
C GLN A 409 13.71 -33.69 -9.76
N GLN A 410 14.84 -33.33 -9.18
CA GLN A 410 14.89 -32.64 -7.89
C GLN A 410 14.97 -31.14 -8.08
N THR A 411 14.23 -30.39 -7.29
CA THR A 411 14.29 -28.95 -7.18
C THR A 411 14.54 -28.56 -5.72
N THR A 412 15.14 -27.41 -5.49
CA THR A 412 15.35 -26.88 -4.15
C THR A 412 14.66 -25.52 -4.02
N ASN A 413 14.24 -25.18 -2.80
CA ASN A 413 13.69 -23.86 -2.42
C ASN A 413 14.75 -22.95 -1.80
N GLU A 414 16.00 -23.42 -1.69
CA GLU A 414 17.12 -22.62 -1.26
C GLU A 414 17.78 -21.94 -2.45
N LYS A 415 18.15 -20.65 -2.27
CA LYS A 415 18.92 -19.93 -3.25
C LYS A 415 20.35 -20.51 -3.28
N LEU A 416 20.74 -21.12 -4.39
CA LEU A 416 22.06 -21.69 -4.61
C LEU A 416 22.73 -20.97 -5.78
N SER A 417 24.06 -20.87 -5.74
CA SER A 417 24.83 -20.43 -6.90
C SER A 417 24.78 -21.48 -8.02
N VAL A 418 24.97 -21.04 -9.27
CA VAL A 418 24.99 -21.95 -10.42
C VAL A 418 26.06 -23.04 -10.27
N GLU A 419 27.18 -22.70 -9.66
CA GLU A 419 28.29 -23.62 -9.40
C GLU A 419 27.91 -24.71 -8.39
N GLU A 420 27.31 -24.34 -7.28
CA GLU A 420 26.80 -25.29 -6.29
C GLU A 420 25.70 -26.19 -6.86
N MET A 421 24.84 -25.65 -7.73
CA MET A 421 23.83 -26.45 -8.41
C MET A 421 24.45 -27.52 -9.31
N ARG A 422 25.48 -27.17 -10.08
CA ARG A 422 26.23 -28.11 -10.93
C ARG A 422 26.87 -29.21 -10.09
N GLN A 423 27.55 -28.85 -8.99
CA GLN A 423 28.17 -29.80 -8.09
C GLN A 423 27.15 -30.76 -7.46
N ARG A 424 25.95 -30.26 -7.14
CA ARG A 424 24.89 -31.05 -6.55
C ARG A 424 23.98 -31.77 -7.57
N GLY A 425 24.21 -31.53 -8.88
CA GLY A 425 23.38 -32.12 -9.95
C GLY A 425 21.94 -31.64 -9.98
N ILE A 426 21.68 -30.40 -9.45
CA ILE A 426 20.37 -29.78 -9.40
C ILE A 426 20.20 -28.92 -10.66
N THR A 427 19.12 -29.16 -11.41
CA THR A 427 18.82 -28.44 -12.66
C THR A 427 17.60 -27.50 -12.53
N SER A 428 16.93 -27.54 -11.40
CA SER A 428 15.69 -26.80 -11.17
C SER A 428 15.69 -26.13 -9.79
N LEU A 429 15.21 -24.90 -9.74
CA LEU A 429 14.99 -24.13 -8.51
C LEU A 429 13.53 -23.72 -8.39
N THR A 430 13.03 -23.70 -7.15
CA THR A 430 11.70 -23.16 -6.82
C THR A 430 11.92 -22.10 -5.73
N LEU A 431 11.91 -20.83 -6.09
CA LEU A 431 12.23 -19.74 -5.18
C LEU A 431 11.00 -18.90 -4.85
N HIS A 432 10.93 -18.45 -3.61
CA HIS A 432 10.00 -17.39 -3.23
C HIS A 432 10.36 -16.11 -3.99
N TYR A 433 9.35 -15.33 -4.46
CA TYR A 433 9.59 -14.13 -5.27
C TYR A 433 10.50 -13.10 -4.58
N SER A 434 10.47 -13.00 -3.25
CA SER A 434 11.34 -12.11 -2.48
C SER A 434 12.84 -12.45 -2.60
N LYS A 435 13.16 -13.72 -2.87
CA LYS A 435 14.54 -14.20 -3.00
C LYS A 435 15.08 -14.18 -4.43
N ALA A 436 14.21 -13.89 -5.40
CA ALA A 436 14.53 -13.92 -6.83
C ALA A 436 14.80 -12.50 -7.37
N SER A 437 16.01 -11.97 -7.18
CA SER A 437 16.37 -10.68 -7.77
C SER A 437 16.46 -10.76 -9.30
N TYR A 438 16.29 -9.62 -9.99
CA TYR A 438 16.41 -9.55 -11.45
C TYR A 438 17.75 -10.10 -11.96
N LYS A 439 18.84 -9.81 -11.27
CA LYS A 439 20.19 -10.32 -11.62
C LYS A 439 20.29 -11.83 -11.50
N ASP A 440 19.76 -12.39 -10.39
CA ASP A 440 19.74 -13.83 -10.18
C ASP A 440 18.91 -14.55 -11.25
N ILE A 441 17.73 -13.99 -11.59
CA ILE A 441 16.87 -14.56 -12.64
C ILE A 441 17.63 -14.61 -13.97
N GLN A 442 18.31 -13.52 -14.36
CA GLN A 442 19.10 -13.48 -15.59
C GLN A 442 20.24 -14.50 -15.57
N GLU A 443 20.93 -14.67 -14.45
CA GLU A 443 22.01 -15.63 -14.29
C GLU A 443 21.50 -17.07 -14.42
N TYR A 444 20.40 -17.42 -13.75
CA TYR A 444 19.80 -18.75 -13.84
C TYR A 444 19.30 -19.07 -15.26
N VAL A 445 18.62 -18.12 -15.88
CA VAL A 445 18.10 -18.27 -17.25
C VAL A 445 19.24 -18.43 -18.27
N ALA A 446 20.33 -17.64 -18.15
CA ALA A 446 21.49 -17.76 -19.02
C ALA A 446 22.21 -19.12 -18.89
N ASN A 447 22.14 -19.75 -17.73
CA ASN A 447 22.72 -21.08 -17.47
C ASN A 447 21.74 -22.23 -17.66
N ASN A 448 20.58 -22.01 -18.31
CA ASN A 448 19.53 -23.00 -18.57
C ASN A 448 18.98 -23.70 -17.29
N VAL A 449 19.00 -23.00 -16.16
CA VAL A 449 18.38 -23.47 -14.93
C VAL A 449 16.86 -23.30 -15.01
N SER A 450 16.10 -24.35 -14.74
CA SER A 450 14.65 -24.29 -14.69
C SER A 450 14.20 -23.60 -13.40
N LEU A 451 13.89 -22.29 -13.48
CA LEU A 451 13.43 -21.51 -12.34
C LEU A 451 11.90 -21.48 -12.27
N THR A 452 11.36 -21.79 -11.08
CA THR A 452 9.95 -21.56 -10.72
C THR A 452 9.90 -20.52 -9.61
N VAL A 453 9.09 -19.48 -9.76
CA VAL A 453 8.90 -18.45 -8.72
C VAL A 453 7.51 -18.58 -8.11
N TYR A 454 7.43 -18.51 -6.77
CA TYR A 454 6.18 -18.63 -6.00
C TYR A 454 6.13 -17.72 -4.79
N PRO A 455 4.92 -17.44 -4.24
CA PRO A 455 3.64 -17.50 -4.93
C PRO A 455 3.46 -16.29 -5.85
N VAL A 456 2.75 -16.45 -6.97
CA VAL A 456 2.47 -15.37 -7.92
C VAL A 456 0.98 -15.36 -8.21
N ASN A 457 0.25 -14.48 -7.57
CA ASN A 457 -1.22 -14.43 -7.65
C ASN A 457 -1.71 -13.14 -8.32
N GLU A 458 -0.86 -12.10 -8.34
CA GLU A 458 -1.19 -10.79 -8.86
C GLU A 458 -0.62 -10.54 -10.27
N PRO A 459 -1.39 -9.92 -11.18
CA PRO A 459 -0.98 -9.63 -12.55
C PRO A 459 0.28 -8.76 -12.66
N TRP A 460 0.51 -7.85 -11.71
CA TRP A 460 1.69 -6.98 -11.71
C TRP A 460 2.98 -7.78 -11.47
N LEU A 461 2.96 -8.70 -10.49
CA LEU A 461 4.11 -9.54 -10.17
C LEU A 461 4.39 -10.54 -11.31
N TYR A 462 3.32 -11.15 -11.86
CA TYR A 462 3.43 -11.99 -13.05
C TYR A 462 4.08 -11.25 -14.22
N SER A 463 3.70 -10.00 -14.46
CA SER A 463 4.25 -9.17 -15.52
C SER A 463 5.74 -8.89 -15.35
N ILE A 464 6.19 -8.54 -14.14
CA ILE A 464 7.62 -8.35 -13.83
C ILE A 464 8.43 -9.61 -14.10
N LEU A 465 7.95 -10.75 -13.61
CA LEU A 465 8.62 -12.04 -13.78
C LEU A 465 8.66 -12.48 -15.24
N TRP A 466 7.59 -12.21 -15.99
CA TRP A 466 7.56 -12.44 -17.44
C TRP A 466 8.61 -11.58 -18.16
N CYS A 467 8.65 -10.28 -17.91
CA CYS A 467 9.66 -9.38 -18.47
C CYS A 467 11.08 -9.80 -18.06
N SER A 468 11.23 -10.33 -16.85
CA SER A 468 12.53 -10.86 -16.38
C SER A 468 12.90 -12.20 -17.02
N GLY A 469 11.98 -12.82 -17.77
CA GLY A 469 12.22 -14.06 -18.50
C GLY A 469 12.15 -15.33 -17.65
N VAL A 470 11.43 -15.29 -16.52
CA VAL A 470 11.15 -16.49 -15.68
C VAL A 470 10.38 -17.53 -16.48
N PRO A 471 10.82 -18.78 -16.53
CA PRO A 471 10.17 -19.80 -17.35
C PRO A 471 8.87 -20.35 -16.76
N SER A 472 8.70 -20.35 -15.43
CA SER A 472 7.48 -20.83 -14.77
C SER A 472 7.20 -20.14 -13.45
N VAL A 473 5.91 -19.99 -13.11
CA VAL A 473 5.42 -19.44 -11.85
C VAL A 473 4.44 -20.39 -11.20
N SER A 474 4.46 -20.47 -9.87
CA SER A 474 3.48 -21.22 -9.09
C SER A 474 2.48 -20.26 -8.46
N SER A 475 1.17 -20.53 -8.68
CA SER A 475 0.08 -19.61 -8.39
C SER A 475 -1.11 -20.31 -7.74
N ASP A 476 -1.71 -19.63 -6.76
CA ASP A 476 -3.01 -19.96 -6.18
C ASP A 476 -4.18 -19.45 -7.07
N ALA A 477 -3.85 -18.58 -8.06
CA ALA A 477 -4.81 -17.88 -8.93
C ALA A 477 -4.57 -18.09 -10.43
N PRO A 478 -4.49 -19.33 -10.95
CA PRO A 478 -4.24 -19.58 -12.38
C PRO A 478 -5.28 -18.90 -13.29
N GLN A 479 -6.53 -18.76 -12.85
CA GLN A 479 -7.61 -18.07 -13.57
C GLN A 479 -7.35 -16.59 -13.78
N VAL A 480 -6.59 -15.95 -12.89
CA VAL A 480 -6.23 -14.52 -12.99
C VAL A 480 -5.07 -14.35 -13.97
N LEU A 481 -4.01 -15.15 -13.80
CA LEU A 481 -2.80 -15.04 -14.62
C LEU A 481 -3.06 -15.36 -16.10
N ARG A 482 -3.93 -16.33 -16.39
CA ARG A 482 -4.32 -16.66 -17.77
C ARG A 482 -4.95 -15.49 -18.53
N LYS A 483 -5.59 -14.55 -17.83
CA LYS A 483 -6.22 -13.38 -18.44
C LYS A 483 -5.22 -12.30 -18.85
N VAL A 484 -3.96 -12.42 -18.49
CA VAL A 484 -2.90 -11.45 -18.79
C VAL A 484 -2.30 -11.78 -20.18
N PRO A 485 -2.71 -11.08 -21.25
CA PRO A 485 -2.24 -11.37 -22.60
C PRO A 485 -0.82 -10.86 -22.87
N TYR A 486 -0.43 -9.79 -22.16
CA TYR A 486 0.89 -9.15 -22.21
C TYR A 486 1.20 -8.57 -20.85
N PRO A 487 2.49 -8.37 -20.51
CA PRO A 487 2.90 -7.68 -19.28
C PRO A 487 2.23 -6.31 -19.20
N ILE A 488 1.67 -5.97 -18.02
CA ILE A 488 0.84 -4.77 -17.83
C ILE A 488 1.61 -3.48 -18.17
N TRP A 489 2.90 -3.43 -17.87
CA TRP A 489 3.72 -2.22 -18.00
C TRP A 489 4.77 -2.32 -19.12
N LEU A 490 4.53 -3.19 -20.11
CA LEU A 490 5.44 -3.33 -21.23
C LEU A 490 5.50 -2.04 -22.06
N MET A 491 6.66 -1.41 -22.08
CA MET A 491 6.88 -0.13 -22.76
C MET A 491 8.25 -0.10 -23.41
N SER A 492 8.34 0.42 -24.64
CA SER A 492 9.65 0.61 -25.27
C SER A 492 10.49 1.68 -24.54
N GLN A 493 11.80 1.55 -24.58
CA GLN A 493 12.72 2.50 -23.96
C GLN A 493 12.50 3.94 -24.47
N ASN A 494 12.22 4.11 -25.77
CA ASN A 494 11.97 5.41 -26.36
C ASN A 494 10.68 6.05 -25.84
N ALA A 495 9.60 5.27 -25.70
CA ALA A 495 8.34 5.75 -25.12
C ALA A 495 8.53 6.16 -23.65
N TYR A 496 9.25 5.36 -22.87
CA TYR A 496 9.56 5.69 -21.49
C TYR A 496 10.35 6.99 -21.36
N ASN A 497 11.43 7.14 -22.14
CA ASN A 497 12.25 8.35 -22.15
C ASN A 497 11.44 9.59 -22.57
N PHE A 498 10.54 9.45 -23.56
CA PHE A 498 9.66 10.53 -23.97
C PHE A 498 8.72 10.97 -22.85
N ILE A 499 8.07 10.03 -22.16
CA ILE A 499 7.16 10.33 -21.03
C ILE A 499 7.93 10.99 -19.90
N TRP A 500 9.09 10.45 -19.53
CA TRP A 500 9.93 10.99 -18.48
C TRP A 500 10.35 12.43 -18.78
N ILE A 501 11.04 12.67 -19.92
CA ILE A 501 11.55 13.99 -20.29
C ILE A 501 10.39 15.01 -20.41
N THR A 502 9.27 14.59 -20.99
CA THR A 502 8.10 15.48 -21.14
C THR A 502 7.52 15.86 -19.78
N SER A 503 7.36 14.91 -18.86
CA SER A 503 6.83 15.19 -17.51
C SER A 503 7.73 16.12 -16.72
N ASP A 504 9.06 15.96 -16.82
CA ASP A 504 10.03 16.84 -16.16
C ASP A 504 10.00 18.27 -16.73
N LEU A 505 9.96 18.41 -18.05
CA LEU A 505 9.86 19.70 -18.72
C LEU A 505 8.57 20.44 -18.36
N VAL A 506 7.44 19.74 -18.36
CA VAL A 506 6.14 20.31 -17.96
C VAL A 506 6.16 20.73 -16.50
N SER A 507 6.68 19.89 -15.59
CA SER A 507 6.83 20.22 -14.18
C SER A 507 7.68 21.47 -13.98
N LEU A 508 8.84 21.55 -14.62
CA LEU A 508 9.75 22.68 -14.52
C LEU A 508 9.10 23.97 -15.04
N ALA A 509 8.41 23.91 -16.19
CA ALA A 509 7.69 25.04 -16.76
C ALA A 509 6.59 25.56 -15.82
N VAL A 510 5.81 24.64 -15.20
CA VAL A 510 4.77 25.00 -14.24
C VAL A 510 5.37 25.63 -12.97
N VAL A 511 6.45 25.05 -12.43
CA VAL A 511 7.16 25.61 -11.26
C VAL A 511 7.65 27.03 -11.55
N ILE A 512 8.34 27.24 -12.67
CA ILE A 512 8.82 28.57 -13.07
C ILE A 512 7.64 29.54 -13.23
N GLY A 513 6.56 29.09 -13.91
CA GLY A 513 5.34 29.89 -14.10
C GLY A 513 4.72 30.32 -12.76
N ILE A 514 4.63 29.42 -11.78
CA ILE A 514 4.12 29.70 -10.43
C ILE A 514 4.99 30.75 -9.72
N PHE A 515 6.33 30.61 -9.75
CA PHE A 515 7.24 31.58 -9.14
C PHE A 515 7.14 32.95 -9.82
N CYS A 516 7.08 33.01 -11.16
CA CYS A 516 6.89 34.24 -11.91
C CYS A 516 5.55 34.90 -11.57
N PHE A 517 4.46 34.13 -11.54
CA PHE A 517 3.12 34.61 -11.19
C PHE A 517 3.07 35.18 -9.75
N GLN A 518 3.61 34.46 -8.78
CA GLN A 518 3.66 34.93 -7.39
C GLN A 518 4.48 36.22 -7.26
N LYS A 519 5.61 36.31 -7.94
CA LYS A 519 6.44 37.52 -7.96
C LYS A 519 5.72 38.68 -8.60
N TRP A 520 5.05 38.48 -9.76
CA TRP A 520 4.27 39.48 -10.46
C TRP A 520 3.11 40.01 -9.57
N LYS A 521 2.37 39.10 -8.94
CA LYS A 521 1.28 39.43 -8.02
C LYS A 521 1.77 40.29 -6.84
N MET A 522 2.92 40.00 -6.28
CA MET A 522 3.50 40.77 -5.16
C MET A 522 4.03 42.11 -5.62
N SER A 523 4.65 42.21 -6.80
CA SER A 523 5.10 43.50 -7.37
C SER A 523 3.91 44.43 -7.65
N GLY A 524 2.78 43.90 -8.13
CA GLY A 524 1.54 44.66 -8.30
C GLY A 524 0.97 45.19 -6.98
N LEU A 525 1.09 44.42 -5.89
CA LEU A 525 0.67 44.84 -4.54
C LEU A 525 1.62 45.88 -3.91
N GLN A 526 2.92 45.84 -4.20
CA GLN A 526 3.91 46.81 -3.74
C GLN A 526 3.79 48.17 -4.44
N ASN A 527 3.36 48.21 -5.70
CA ASN A 527 3.07 49.41 -6.44
C ASN A 527 1.76 50.10 -6.01
N TYR A 528 0.93 49.44 -5.20
CA TYR A 528 -0.24 50.05 -4.57
C TYR A 528 0.21 50.83 -3.33
N ASN A 529 0.42 52.15 -3.54
CA ASN A 529 0.91 53.05 -2.51
C ASN A 529 -0.19 53.23 -1.44
N PRO A 530 -0.03 52.76 -0.18
CA PRO A 530 -1.06 52.88 0.85
C PRO A 530 -1.39 54.32 1.18
N GLU A 531 -0.48 55.27 0.91
CA GLU A 531 -0.72 56.70 1.08
C GLU A 531 -1.74 57.27 0.07
N GLN A 532 -1.77 56.74 -1.18
CA GLN A 532 -2.79 57.14 -2.16
C GLN A 532 -4.19 56.67 -1.78
N ILE A 533 -4.31 55.50 -1.14
CA ILE A 533 -5.60 54.99 -0.65
C ILE A 533 -6.06 55.83 0.55
N MET A 534 -5.17 56.15 1.47
CA MET A 534 -5.49 57.07 2.57
C MET A 534 -5.86 58.47 2.08
N LEU A 535 -5.10 59.04 1.16
CA LEU A 535 -5.41 60.33 0.55
C LEU A 535 -6.76 60.30 -0.19
N SER A 536 -7.05 59.24 -0.97
CA SER A 536 -8.36 59.15 -1.64
C SER A 536 -9.52 58.89 -0.66
N ALA A 537 -9.30 58.19 0.44
CA ALA A 537 -10.29 58.00 1.49
C ALA A 537 -10.51 59.26 2.31
N VAL A 538 -9.45 60.03 2.60
CA VAL A 538 -9.53 61.34 3.26
C VAL A 538 -10.20 62.34 2.34
N THR A 539 -9.88 62.39 1.05
CA THR A 539 -10.52 63.27 0.07
C THR A 539 -12.00 62.95 -0.11
N ARG A 540 -12.39 61.66 -0.10
CA ARG A 540 -13.80 61.26 -0.10
C ARG A 540 -14.54 61.61 1.19
N ARG A 541 -13.89 61.53 2.37
CA ARG A 541 -14.48 61.95 3.64
C ARG A 541 -14.64 63.49 3.67
N THR A 542 -13.61 64.27 3.30
CA THR A 542 -13.69 65.71 3.24
C THR A 542 -14.75 66.18 2.26
N SER A 543 -14.87 65.55 1.09
CA SER A 543 -15.93 65.89 0.12
C SER A 543 -17.34 65.56 0.64
N ARG A 544 -17.48 64.53 1.43
CA ARG A 544 -18.78 64.14 2.04
C ARG A 544 -19.13 65.01 3.21
N ASP A 545 -18.16 65.37 4.02
CA ASP A 545 -18.33 66.33 5.16
C ASP A 545 -18.59 67.75 4.68
N VAL A 546 -17.95 68.20 3.58
CA VAL A 546 -18.22 69.45 2.94
C VAL A 546 -19.62 69.50 2.32
N ASN A 547 -20.11 68.43 1.73
CA ASN A 547 -21.48 68.33 1.24
C ASN A 547 -22.50 68.32 2.38
N ILE A 548 -22.23 67.65 3.48
CA ILE A 548 -23.07 67.63 4.67
C ILE A 548 -23.07 69.00 5.35
N MET A 549 -21.90 69.70 5.39
CA MET A 549 -21.84 71.10 5.86
C MET A 549 -22.56 72.07 4.94
N LYS A 550 -22.45 71.90 3.61
CA LYS A 550 -23.23 72.75 2.67
C LYS A 550 -24.73 72.52 2.83
N GLU A 551 -25.19 71.30 2.96
CA GLU A 551 -26.61 71.00 3.26
C GLU A 551 -27.03 71.61 4.59
N LYS A 552 -26.25 71.50 5.66
CA LYS A 552 -26.55 72.11 6.95
C LYS A 552 -26.56 73.69 6.90
N LEU A 553 -25.65 74.29 6.13
CA LEU A 553 -25.63 75.76 5.91
C LEU A 553 -26.86 76.20 5.10
N ILE A 554 -27.23 75.49 4.06
CA ILE A 554 -28.43 75.81 3.26
C ILE A 554 -29.71 75.64 4.10
N PHE A 555 -29.79 74.61 4.93
CA PHE A 555 -30.90 74.49 5.88
C PHE A 555 -30.91 75.51 7.00
N SER A 556 -29.75 76.04 7.46
CA SER A 556 -29.68 77.07 8.45
C SER A 556 -30.03 78.44 7.87
N GLU A 557 -29.71 78.77 6.61
CA GLU A 557 -30.16 79.97 5.95
C GLU A 557 -31.66 79.98 5.65
N LEU A 558 -32.25 78.80 5.35
CA LEU A 558 -33.71 78.68 5.14
C LEU A 558 -34.51 78.84 6.48
N ASN A 559 -33.91 78.48 7.61
CA ASN A 559 -34.57 78.58 8.92
C ASN A 559 -34.39 79.96 9.60
N ASN A 560 -33.43 80.77 9.19
CA ASN A 560 -33.26 82.09 9.73
C ASN A 560 -34.20 83.15 9.12
N GLY A 561 -35.11 82.73 8.20
CA GLY A 561 -36.17 83.60 7.65
C GLY A 561 -37.50 83.56 8.41
N LEU A 562 -37.67 82.82 9.45
CA LEU A 562 -38.90 82.71 10.28
C LEU A 562 -38.49 82.63 11.76
N GLY A 563 -38.65 83.73 12.49
CA GLY A 563 -38.26 83.84 13.88
C GLY A 563 -38.87 82.86 14.84
N SER A 564 -38.11 82.57 15.84
CA SER A 564 -38.40 82.72 17.28
C SER A 564 -37.46 81.84 18.09
N THR A 565 -36.90 82.43 19.10
CA THR A 565 -36.19 81.93 20.26
C THR A 565 -36.68 80.61 20.79
N GLU A 566 -35.75 79.73 21.01
CA GLU A 566 -35.70 78.85 22.21
C GLU A 566 -34.31 78.22 22.33
N GLU A 567 -33.71 78.36 23.50
CA GLU A 567 -32.46 77.76 23.96
C GLU A 567 -32.56 76.20 23.91
N LEU A 568 -31.58 75.57 23.40
CA LEU A 568 -31.32 74.15 23.76
C LEU A 568 -29.82 73.91 23.88
N SER A 569 -29.38 73.91 25.11
CA SER A 569 -28.11 73.32 25.56
C SER A 569 -28.07 71.84 25.27
N LEU A 570 -27.12 71.37 24.49
CA LEU A 570 -26.82 69.94 24.33
C LEU A 570 -25.33 69.81 24.04
N TYR A 571 -24.56 69.64 25.10
CA TYR A 571 -23.31 68.91 25.09
C TYR A 571 -23.28 67.96 26.29
N PRO A 572 -23.11 66.66 26.15
CA PRO A 572 -22.53 65.80 27.17
C PRO A 572 -21.03 65.73 26.93
N GLU A 573 -20.26 66.33 27.83
CA GLU A 573 -18.85 66.01 28.05
C GLU A 573 -18.72 64.54 28.37
N ASN A 574 -17.93 63.81 27.60
CA ASN A 574 -17.36 62.58 28.04
C ASN A 574 -15.89 62.75 28.35
N GLY A 575 -15.63 63.00 29.66
CA GLY A 575 -14.29 63.08 30.21
C GLY A 575 -13.51 61.78 30.11
N TYR A 576 -12.30 61.91 29.64
CA TYR A 576 -11.26 60.93 29.83
C TYR A 576 -10.78 60.94 31.28
N ALA A 577 -11.03 59.91 32.04
CA ALA A 577 -10.43 59.72 33.35
C ALA A 577 -9.01 59.13 33.17
N ILE A 578 -8.03 59.96 33.46
CA ILE A 578 -6.64 59.57 33.72
C ILE A 578 -6.59 58.99 35.12
N TYR A 579 -6.25 57.72 35.26
CA TYR A 579 -5.81 57.18 36.56
C TYR A 579 -4.29 57.13 36.61
N SER A 580 -3.76 58.03 37.44
CA SER A 580 -2.41 57.99 37.95
C SER A 580 -2.38 57.27 39.32
N HIS A 581 -1.43 56.43 39.48
CA HIS A 581 -0.70 55.94 40.66
C HIS A 581 -1.15 56.24 42.10
N GLY A 582 -1.07 55.22 42.88
CA GLY A 582 -0.85 55.19 44.33
C GLY A 582 -1.35 53.87 44.90
N GLY A 583 -0.63 52.89 45.28
CA GLY A 583 0.39 52.87 46.29
C GLY A 583 -0.13 52.15 47.56
N LEU A 584 0.50 51.03 47.90
CA LEU A 584 0.64 50.41 49.25
C LEU A 584 -0.47 49.52 49.84
N GLY A 585 -0.14 48.27 50.08
CA GLY A 585 -0.22 47.72 51.43
C GLY A 585 -1.13 46.50 51.62
N ARG A 586 -0.61 45.40 51.61
CA ARG A 586 -0.51 44.18 52.44
C ARG A 586 -0.57 42.91 51.69
#